data_64bf8ce75956a6aaa54072fffa7b122e
#
_entry.id   64bf8ce75956a6aaa54072fffa7b122e
#
_cell.length_a   1.000
_cell.length_b   1.000
_cell.length_c   1.000
_cell.angle_alpha   90.00
_cell.angle_beta   90.00
_cell.angle_gamma   90.00
#
_symmetry.space_group_name_H-M   'P 1'
#
loop_
_entity.id
_entity.type
_entity.pdbx_description
1 polymer ?
#
loop_
_entity_poly.entity_id
_entity_poly.type
_entity_poly.pdbx_seq_one_letter_code
_entity_poly.pdbx_strand_id
1 'polypeptide(L)'
;MVIDLRRCVGCGACMIACKNENNVQENVAWASRISRTVGRFPYPKYEYMPTLCNHCEKAPCVKGCPTGAMHKADGDITMHSPGKCIGCRYCITNCPYGVIHFNEEGKHRFWSNDKPLIENGTASAREVTQKARGRVLPYYNPARELSNPGTGIRRKGIVEKCTFCDHRLIKGELPYCVEACPTDARIFGDLNDPNSEVNQILSKFNSRRLKEDLGTEPKVFYVREFNQGSYEKTKGMV
;
A
#
# COMPACT_ATOMS: atom_id res chain seq x y z
N MET A 1 0.40 10.73 4.83
CA MET A 1 -0.86 9.98 5.15
C MET A 1 -0.98 9.82 6.65
N VAL A 2 -2.18 9.99 7.19
CA VAL A 2 -2.52 9.64 8.57
C VAL A 2 -3.46 8.44 8.58
N ILE A 3 -3.27 7.52 9.52
CA ILE A 3 -4.20 6.41 9.81
C ILE A 3 -4.70 6.60 11.24
N ASP A 4 -5.96 6.98 11.36
CA ASP A 4 -6.61 7.19 12.65
C ASP A 4 -7.15 5.85 13.19
N LEU A 5 -6.40 5.24 14.08
CA LEU A 5 -6.74 3.94 14.67
C LEU A 5 -7.95 4.02 15.62
N ARG A 6 -8.43 5.20 15.97
CA ARG A 6 -9.67 5.40 16.75
C ARG A 6 -10.91 5.15 15.89
N ARG A 7 -10.80 5.46 14.57
CA ARG A 7 -11.86 5.26 13.58
C ARG A 7 -11.76 3.91 12.88
N CYS A 8 -10.55 3.34 12.79
CA CYS A 8 -10.33 2.10 12.06
C CYS A 8 -11.04 0.92 12.73
N VAL A 9 -11.89 0.22 12.00
CA VAL A 9 -12.63 -0.98 12.46
C VAL A 9 -12.01 -2.30 11.98
N GLY A 10 -10.85 -2.25 11.30
CA GLY A 10 -10.13 -3.45 10.84
C GLY A 10 -10.81 -4.24 9.73
N CYS A 11 -11.78 -3.65 9.01
CA CYS A 11 -12.61 -4.35 8.01
C CYS A 11 -11.84 -4.89 6.80
N GLY A 12 -10.63 -4.34 6.49
CA GLY A 12 -9.83 -4.77 5.35
C GLY A 12 -10.23 -4.15 4.00
N ALA A 13 -11.23 -3.27 3.92
CA ALA A 13 -11.66 -2.62 2.68
C ALA A 13 -10.50 -1.95 1.93
N CYS A 14 -9.61 -1.27 2.65
CA CYS A 14 -8.42 -0.63 2.08
C CYS A 14 -7.43 -1.62 1.43
N MET A 15 -7.38 -2.87 1.90
CA MET A 15 -6.53 -3.93 1.32
C MET A 15 -7.13 -4.42 0.00
N ILE A 16 -8.44 -4.67 -0.02
CA ILE A 16 -9.17 -5.10 -1.21
C ILE A 16 -9.14 -3.99 -2.28
N ALA A 17 -9.42 -2.75 -1.87
CA ALA A 17 -9.34 -1.59 -2.76
C ALA A 17 -7.96 -1.44 -3.39
N CYS A 18 -6.88 -1.52 -2.61
CA CYS A 18 -5.52 -1.45 -3.12
C CYS A 18 -5.23 -2.59 -4.12
N LYS A 19 -5.67 -3.80 -3.80
CA LYS A 19 -5.46 -4.97 -4.65
C LYS A 19 -6.17 -4.83 -5.98
N ASN A 20 -7.41 -4.35 -5.97
CA ASN A 20 -8.21 -4.14 -7.17
C ASN A 20 -7.66 -3.00 -8.03
N GLU A 21 -7.42 -1.83 -7.43
CA GLU A 21 -6.94 -0.63 -8.13
C GLU A 21 -5.57 -0.84 -8.81
N ASN A 22 -4.69 -1.57 -8.14
CA ASN A 22 -3.31 -1.76 -8.60
C ASN A 22 -3.07 -3.13 -9.25
N ASN A 23 -4.10 -3.95 -9.47
CA ASN A 23 -3.98 -5.31 -10.02
C ASN A 23 -2.88 -6.13 -9.33
N VAL A 24 -2.81 -6.05 -8.01
CA VAL A 24 -1.75 -6.71 -7.23
C VAL A 24 -1.86 -8.23 -7.40
N GLN A 25 -0.74 -8.89 -7.67
CA GLN A 25 -0.68 -10.33 -7.92
C GLN A 25 -1.32 -11.17 -6.80
N GLU A 26 -1.71 -12.39 -7.13
CA GLU A 26 -2.25 -13.36 -6.17
C GLU A 26 -1.26 -13.56 -5.01
N ASN A 27 -1.77 -13.76 -3.81
CA ASN A 27 -1.00 -13.97 -2.56
C ASN A 27 -0.10 -12.80 -2.12
N VAL A 28 -0.15 -11.65 -2.79
CA VAL A 28 0.56 -10.43 -2.41
C VAL A 28 -0.42 -9.32 -2.06
N ALA A 29 -0.10 -8.53 -1.06
CA ALA A 29 -0.86 -7.34 -0.68
C ALA A 29 0.09 -6.15 -0.44
N TRP A 30 -0.06 -5.07 -1.20
CA TRP A 30 0.71 -3.84 -0.97
C TRP A 30 0.21 -3.05 0.23
N ALA A 31 -1.08 -3.18 0.54
CA ALA A 31 -1.68 -2.75 1.79
C ALA A 31 -2.06 -3.99 2.59
N SER A 32 -1.64 -4.05 3.84
CA SER A 32 -1.84 -5.18 4.73
C SER A 32 -2.33 -4.72 6.10
N ARG A 33 -2.41 -5.61 7.05
CA ARG A 33 -2.65 -5.26 8.45
C ARG A 33 -1.85 -6.18 9.37
N ILE A 34 -1.39 -5.62 10.46
CA ILE A 34 -0.90 -6.37 11.61
C ILE A 34 -2.08 -6.55 12.54
N SER A 35 -2.28 -7.74 13.06
CA SER A 35 -3.36 -8.02 14.02
C SER A 35 -2.88 -8.98 15.10
N ARG A 36 -3.40 -8.77 16.33
CA ARG A 36 -3.12 -9.63 17.47
C ARG A 36 -4.29 -9.66 18.44
N THR A 37 -4.41 -10.74 19.19
CA THR A 37 -5.29 -10.78 20.37
C THR A 37 -4.47 -10.40 21.60
N VAL A 38 -4.98 -9.47 22.41
CA VAL A 38 -4.38 -9.01 23.67
C VAL A 38 -5.36 -9.18 24.81
N GLY A 39 -4.86 -9.19 26.04
CA GLY A 39 -5.67 -9.40 27.25
C GLY A 39 -5.79 -10.86 27.63
N ARG A 40 -6.58 -11.14 28.68
CA ARG A 40 -6.86 -12.48 29.21
C ARG A 40 -8.36 -12.68 29.34
N PHE A 41 -8.80 -13.93 29.16
CA PHE A 41 -10.19 -14.30 29.44
C PHE A 41 -10.60 -13.82 30.85
N PRO A 42 -11.82 -13.23 31.01
CA PRO A 42 -12.89 -13.11 30.04
C PRO A 42 -12.86 -11.81 29.19
N TYR A 43 -11.79 -11.03 29.20
CA TYR A 43 -11.70 -9.72 28.52
C TYR A 43 -10.62 -9.69 27.41
N PRO A 44 -10.64 -10.62 26.43
CA PRO A 44 -9.73 -10.53 25.30
C PRO A 44 -10.12 -9.34 24.40
N LYS A 45 -9.12 -8.68 23.82
CA LYS A 45 -9.29 -7.60 22.84
C LYS A 45 -8.52 -7.93 21.56
N TYR A 46 -9.16 -7.73 20.43
CA TYR A 46 -8.51 -7.84 19.12
C TYR A 46 -7.99 -6.47 18.70
N GLU A 47 -6.68 -6.37 18.48
CA GLU A 47 -6.02 -5.18 17.98
C GLU A 47 -5.58 -5.39 16.53
N TYR A 48 -5.70 -4.34 15.72
CA TYR A 48 -5.28 -4.34 14.33
C TYR A 48 -4.71 -2.98 13.94
N MET A 49 -3.75 -3.00 13.04
CA MET A 49 -3.09 -1.81 12.52
C MET A 49 -2.88 -1.99 11.01
N PRO A 50 -3.55 -1.20 10.16
CA PRO A 50 -3.33 -1.22 8.73
C PRO A 50 -1.91 -0.74 8.39
N THR A 51 -1.24 -1.45 7.50
CA THR A 51 0.13 -1.14 7.07
C THR A 51 0.22 -1.03 5.56
N LEU A 52 1.17 -0.26 5.07
CA LEU A 52 1.50 -0.09 3.66
C LEU A 52 2.93 0.47 3.55
N CYS A 53 3.40 0.77 2.34
CA CYS A 53 4.67 1.46 2.17
C CYS A 53 4.63 2.82 2.89
N ASN A 54 5.64 3.09 3.71
CA ASN A 54 5.74 4.31 4.51
C ASN A 54 6.24 5.53 3.72
N HIS A 55 6.65 5.35 2.44
CA HIS A 55 7.21 6.43 1.61
C HIS A 55 8.22 7.30 2.37
N CYS A 56 9.15 6.61 3.06
CA CYS A 56 10.12 7.22 3.97
C CYS A 56 10.87 8.39 3.33
N GLU A 57 11.14 9.44 4.10
CA GLU A 57 12.01 10.55 3.70
C GLU A 57 13.40 10.02 3.37
N LYS A 58 14.02 9.34 4.32
CA LYS A 58 15.31 8.67 4.18
C LYS A 58 15.12 7.19 3.80
N ALA A 59 14.65 6.95 2.58
CA ALA A 59 14.25 5.64 2.10
C ALA A 59 15.44 4.68 1.83
N PRO A 60 15.67 3.64 2.64
CA PRO A 60 16.78 2.70 2.44
C PRO A 60 16.68 1.95 1.11
N CYS A 61 15.45 1.69 0.64
CA CYS A 61 15.20 1.02 -0.63
C CYS A 61 15.62 1.87 -1.84
N VAL A 62 15.57 3.21 -1.73
CA VAL A 62 16.07 4.13 -2.76
C VAL A 62 17.59 4.16 -2.72
N LYS A 63 18.17 4.38 -1.53
CA LYS A 63 19.62 4.44 -1.33
C LYS A 63 20.34 3.17 -1.80
N GLY A 64 19.71 2.01 -1.60
CA GLY A 64 20.30 0.72 -1.94
C GLY A 64 20.01 0.24 -3.37
N CYS A 65 19.25 0.98 -4.20
CA CYS A 65 18.92 0.52 -5.53
C CYS A 65 20.05 0.78 -6.54
N PRO A 66 20.73 -0.27 -7.08
CA PRO A 66 21.89 -0.07 -7.93
C PRO A 66 21.58 0.56 -9.29
N THR A 67 20.34 0.42 -9.76
CA THR A 67 19.90 0.93 -11.07
C THR A 67 19.10 2.24 -10.98
N GLY A 68 18.86 2.75 -9.78
CA GLY A 68 17.96 3.87 -9.57
C GLY A 68 16.49 3.59 -9.94
N ALA A 69 16.11 2.30 -10.04
CA ALA A 69 14.72 1.92 -10.27
C ALA A 69 13.81 2.36 -9.11
N MET A 70 14.28 2.24 -7.87
CA MET A 70 13.67 2.89 -6.72
C MET A 70 14.18 4.32 -6.63
N HIS A 71 13.28 5.31 -6.62
CA HIS A 71 13.61 6.71 -6.64
C HIS A 71 12.57 7.55 -5.89
N LYS A 72 12.86 8.81 -5.68
CA LYS A 72 11.92 9.82 -5.24
C LYS A 72 11.31 10.49 -6.46
N ALA A 73 10.00 10.58 -6.50
CA ALA A 73 9.22 11.30 -7.50
C ALA A 73 8.66 12.60 -6.91
N ASP A 74 7.92 13.35 -7.71
CA ASP A 74 7.24 14.58 -7.30
C ASP A 74 6.39 14.33 -6.03
N GLY A 75 6.32 15.34 -5.17
CA GLY A 75 5.73 15.22 -3.85
C GLY A 75 6.52 14.31 -2.89
N ASP A 76 7.77 14.02 -3.24
CA ASP A 76 8.69 13.18 -2.46
C ASP A 76 8.12 11.77 -2.18
N ILE A 77 7.32 11.26 -3.11
CA ILE A 77 6.78 9.91 -3.08
C ILE A 77 7.87 8.92 -3.50
N THR A 78 8.08 7.87 -2.70
CA THR A 78 9.01 6.80 -3.10
C THR A 78 8.38 5.95 -4.18
N MET A 79 8.93 5.97 -5.38
CA MET A 79 8.43 5.31 -6.57
C MET A 79 9.34 4.20 -7.07
N HIS A 80 8.84 3.42 -8.03
CA HIS A 80 9.55 2.35 -8.68
C HIS A 80 9.35 2.43 -10.19
N SER A 81 10.46 2.42 -10.95
CA SER A 81 10.48 2.37 -12.41
C SER A 81 10.70 0.95 -12.90
N PRO A 82 9.68 0.28 -13.45
CA PRO A 82 9.79 -1.10 -13.93
C PRO A 82 10.85 -1.26 -15.01
N GLY A 83 11.01 -0.27 -15.89
CA GLY A 83 11.99 -0.30 -16.99
C GLY A 83 13.45 -0.32 -16.54
N LYS A 84 13.75 0.24 -15.35
CA LYS A 84 15.09 0.25 -14.77
C LYS A 84 15.34 -0.92 -13.82
N CYS A 85 14.29 -1.64 -13.42
CA CYS A 85 14.39 -2.71 -12.44
C CYS A 85 14.98 -3.98 -13.06
N ILE A 86 16.06 -4.48 -12.48
CA ILE A 86 16.72 -5.74 -12.85
C ILE A 86 16.30 -6.92 -11.96
N GLY A 87 15.37 -6.72 -11.01
CA GLY A 87 14.86 -7.78 -10.15
C GLY A 87 15.84 -8.28 -9.07
N CYS A 88 16.89 -7.55 -8.75
CA CYS A 88 17.92 -7.97 -7.79
C CYS A 88 17.42 -8.14 -6.34
N ARG A 89 16.22 -7.70 -6.01
CA ARG A 89 15.55 -7.80 -4.69
C ARG A 89 16.24 -7.04 -3.55
N TYR A 90 17.33 -6.33 -3.79
CA TYR A 90 18.07 -5.65 -2.73
C TYR A 90 17.22 -4.62 -1.95
N CYS A 91 16.29 -3.96 -2.62
CA CYS A 91 15.32 -3.06 -1.98
C CYS A 91 14.37 -3.78 -1.00
N ILE A 92 14.06 -5.07 -1.22
CA ILE A 92 13.25 -5.90 -0.30
C ILE A 92 14.03 -6.09 1.00
N THR A 93 15.29 -6.49 0.90
CA THR A 93 16.18 -6.71 2.06
C THR A 93 16.40 -5.41 2.85
N ASN A 94 16.53 -4.28 2.15
CA ASN A 94 16.74 -2.99 2.79
C ASN A 94 15.49 -2.38 3.42
N CYS A 95 14.28 -2.86 3.07
CA CYS A 95 13.06 -2.33 3.62
C CYS A 95 12.74 -2.90 5.00
N PRO A 96 12.86 -2.13 6.10
CA PRO A 96 12.62 -2.66 7.42
C PRO A 96 11.13 -2.96 7.71
N TYR A 97 10.24 -2.55 6.79
CA TYR A 97 8.78 -2.71 6.93
C TYR A 97 8.22 -3.92 6.18
N GLY A 98 9.02 -4.59 5.34
CA GLY A 98 8.58 -5.77 4.58
C GLY A 98 7.45 -5.49 3.57
N VAL A 99 7.38 -4.28 3.01
CA VAL A 99 6.26 -3.82 2.15
C VAL A 99 6.64 -3.73 0.67
N ILE A 100 7.76 -4.32 0.29
CA ILE A 100 8.20 -4.43 -1.11
C ILE A 100 8.11 -5.90 -1.49
N HIS A 101 7.45 -6.20 -2.58
CA HIS A 101 7.17 -7.57 -3.01
C HIS A 101 7.80 -7.83 -4.37
N PHE A 102 8.20 -9.07 -4.60
CA PHE A 102 8.70 -9.50 -5.90
C PHE A 102 7.57 -10.11 -6.72
N ASN A 103 7.47 -9.72 -7.98
CA ASN A 103 6.45 -10.23 -8.88
C ASN A 103 6.99 -11.47 -9.62
N GLU A 104 6.70 -12.65 -9.07
CA GLU A 104 7.18 -13.92 -9.59
C GLU A 104 6.34 -14.45 -10.76
N GLU A 105 5.03 -14.27 -10.68
CA GLU A 105 4.10 -14.97 -11.57
C GLU A 105 3.58 -14.12 -12.74
N GLY A 106 3.76 -12.81 -12.70
CA GLY A 106 3.20 -11.91 -13.72
C GLY A 106 1.70 -11.80 -13.61
N LYS A 107 0.93 -12.61 -14.35
CA LYS A 107 -0.53 -12.53 -14.34
C LYS A 107 -1.18 -13.58 -13.44
N HIS A 108 -2.30 -13.21 -12.86
CA HIS A 108 -3.13 -14.10 -12.05
C HIS A 108 -3.60 -15.30 -12.88
N ARG A 109 -3.53 -16.52 -12.33
CA ARG A 109 -3.92 -17.77 -13.03
C ARG A 109 -5.38 -17.78 -13.51
N PHE A 110 -6.30 -17.07 -12.83
CA PHE A 110 -7.67 -16.86 -13.29
C PHE A 110 -7.74 -16.35 -14.73
N TRP A 111 -6.85 -15.44 -15.11
CA TRP A 111 -6.76 -14.93 -16.46
C TRP A 111 -6.08 -15.88 -17.46
N SER A 112 -5.49 -16.95 -16.96
CA SER A 112 -4.77 -17.91 -17.80
C SER A 112 -5.66 -19.02 -18.32
N ASN A 113 -6.73 -19.36 -17.63
CA ASN A 113 -7.58 -20.51 -17.95
C ASN A 113 -9.01 -20.15 -18.40
N ASP A 114 -9.36 -18.87 -18.41
CA ASP A 114 -10.68 -18.34 -18.79
C ASP A 114 -11.87 -18.98 -18.03
N LYS A 115 -11.62 -19.58 -16.87
CA LYS A 115 -12.67 -20.18 -16.04
C LYS A 115 -13.15 -19.17 -15.00
N PRO A 116 -14.47 -19.11 -14.72
CA PRO A 116 -14.96 -18.30 -13.61
C PRO A 116 -14.48 -18.89 -12.28
N LEU A 117 -14.36 -18.04 -11.26
CA LEU A 117 -14.00 -18.47 -9.92
C LEU A 117 -15.09 -19.39 -9.32
N ILE A 118 -16.34 -19.04 -9.55
CA ILE A 118 -17.53 -19.81 -9.19
C ILE A 118 -18.35 -19.98 -10.47
N GLU A 119 -18.57 -21.20 -10.88
CA GLU A 119 -19.37 -21.52 -12.06
C GLU A 119 -20.77 -20.93 -11.92
N ASN A 120 -21.25 -20.23 -12.95
CA ASN A 120 -22.52 -19.48 -12.97
C ASN A 120 -22.68 -18.39 -11.90
N GLY A 121 -21.67 -18.16 -11.05
CA GLY A 121 -21.71 -17.16 -9.99
C GLY A 121 -20.79 -15.96 -10.18
N THR A 122 -19.67 -16.12 -10.91
CA THR A 122 -18.71 -15.06 -11.20
C THR A 122 -18.38 -15.00 -12.68
N ALA A 123 -17.99 -13.81 -13.18
CA ALA A 123 -17.61 -13.64 -14.55
C ALA A 123 -16.25 -14.30 -14.86
N SER A 124 -16.11 -14.89 -16.05
CA SER A 124 -14.84 -15.35 -16.58
C SER A 124 -13.97 -14.17 -17.07
N ALA A 125 -12.67 -14.43 -17.31
CA ALA A 125 -11.78 -13.44 -17.88
C ALA A 125 -12.26 -12.92 -19.25
N ARG A 126 -12.80 -13.81 -20.07
CA ARG A 126 -13.37 -13.48 -21.39
C ARG A 126 -14.58 -12.55 -21.25
N GLU A 127 -15.53 -12.88 -20.37
CA GLU A 127 -16.70 -12.03 -20.13
C GLU A 127 -16.32 -10.64 -19.64
N VAL A 128 -15.37 -10.53 -18.71
CA VAL A 128 -14.88 -9.25 -18.23
C VAL A 128 -14.24 -8.45 -19.36
N THR A 129 -13.40 -9.09 -20.18
CA THR A 129 -12.72 -8.47 -21.32
C THR A 129 -13.74 -8.01 -22.38
N GLN A 130 -14.76 -8.82 -22.67
CA GLN A 130 -15.82 -8.47 -23.60
C GLN A 130 -16.65 -7.29 -23.11
N LYS A 131 -17.03 -7.26 -21.82
CA LYS A 131 -17.74 -6.12 -21.21
C LYS A 131 -16.89 -4.84 -21.26
N ALA A 132 -15.60 -4.94 -21.13
CA ALA A 132 -14.66 -3.83 -21.31
C ALA A 132 -14.40 -3.50 -22.80
N ARG A 133 -15.22 -3.98 -23.72
CA ARG A 133 -15.13 -3.79 -25.19
C ARG A 133 -13.84 -4.35 -25.82
N GLY A 134 -13.28 -5.39 -25.25
CA GLY A 134 -12.13 -6.12 -25.82
C GLY A 134 -10.82 -5.34 -25.91
N ARG A 135 -10.75 -4.14 -25.32
CA ARG A 135 -9.58 -3.25 -25.44
C ARG A 135 -8.66 -3.28 -24.23
N VAL A 136 -9.05 -3.96 -23.16
CA VAL A 136 -8.28 -4.00 -21.91
C VAL A 136 -7.62 -5.35 -21.81
N LEU A 137 -6.29 -5.36 -21.87
CA LEU A 137 -5.51 -6.56 -21.56
C LEU A 137 -5.68 -6.88 -20.06
N PRO A 138 -5.84 -8.16 -19.70
CA PRO A 138 -5.79 -8.56 -18.31
C PRO A 138 -4.55 -7.99 -17.64
N TYR A 139 -4.69 -7.36 -16.47
CA TYR A 139 -3.63 -6.65 -15.72
C TYR A 139 -3.11 -5.34 -16.33
N TYR A 140 -3.62 -4.90 -17.46
CA TYR A 140 -3.31 -3.58 -17.95
C TYR A 140 -4.13 -2.53 -17.24
N ASN A 141 -3.47 -1.57 -16.62
CA ASN A 141 -4.11 -0.38 -16.05
C ASN A 141 -3.67 0.85 -16.86
N PRO A 142 -4.54 1.37 -17.75
CA PRO A 142 -4.18 2.49 -18.61
C PRO A 142 -3.90 3.78 -17.83
N ALA A 143 -4.51 3.98 -16.67
CA ALA A 143 -4.24 5.15 -15.84
C ALA A 143 -2.82 5.12 -15.29
N ARG A 144 -2.32 3.95 -14.89
CA ARG A 144 -0.92 3.78 -14.46
C ARG A 144 0.06 3.96 -15.62
N GLU A 145 -0.26 3.46 -16.80
CA GLU A 145 0.59 3.63 -17.98
C GLU A 145 0.76 5.11 -18.34
N LEU A 146 -0.29 5.91 -18.22
CA LEU A 146 -0.23 7.36 -18.47
C LEU A 146 0.60 8.09 -17.41
N SER A 147 0.47 7.71 -16.13
CA SER A 147 1.20 8.33 -15.03
C SER A 147 2.68 7.93 -14.97
N ASN A 148 2.97 6.68 -15.29
CA ASN A 148 4.31 6.12 -15.25
C ASN A 148 4.46 5.03 -16.33
N PRO A 149 5.02 5.35 -17.50
CA PRO A 149 5.14 4.44 -18.62
C PRO A 149 5.81 3.10 -18.25
N GLY A 150 5.26 2.01 -18.74
CA GLY A 150 5.71 0.64 -18.46
C GLY A 150 5.15 0.03 -17.18
N THR A 151 4.29 0.75 -16.45
CA THR A 151 3.66 0.24 -15.21
C THR A 151 2.24 -0.31 -15.45
N GLY A 152 1.63 0.01 -16.57
CA GLY A 152 0.26 -0.40 -16.90
C GLY A 152 0.10 -1.91 -17.03
N ILE A 153 1.15 -2.60 -17.51
CA ILE A 153 1.20 -4.07 -17.58
C ILE A 153 2.12 -4.58 -16.49
N ARG A 154 1.62 -5.51 -15.69
CA ARG A 154 2.43 -6.16 -14.66
C ARG A 154 3.50 -7.05 -15.30
N ARG A 155 4.75 -6.79 -14.98
CA ARG A 155 5.91 -7.50 -15.50
C ARG A 155 6.40 -8.52 -14.48
N LYS A 156 6.71 -9.72 -14.95
CA LYS A 156 7.40 -10.74 -14.18
C LYS A 156 8.86 -10.34 -13.92
N GLY A 157 9.40 -10.74 -12.78
CA GLY A 157 10.83 -10.58 -12.48
C GLY A 157 11.22 -9.20 -11.93
N ILE A 158 10.26 -8.36 -11.54
CA ILE A 158 10.51 -7.05 -10.93
C ILE A 158 9.90 -6.94 -9.55
N VAL A 159 10.30 -5.92 -8.80
CA VAL A 159 9.69 -5.61 -7.50
C VAL A 159 8.52 -4.66 -7.64
N GLU A 160 7.62 -4.70 -6.68
CA GLU A 160 6.44 -3.86 -6.63
C GLU A 160 6.16 -3.42 -5.19
N LYS A 161 5.53 -2.26 -5.03
CA LYS A 161 5.10 -1.72 -3.74
C LYS A 161 4.00 -0.68 -3.93
N CYS A 162 3.40 -0.24 -2.83
CA CYS A 162 2.47 0.88 -2.83
C CYS A 162 3.12 2.14 -3.44
N THR A 163 2.39 2.85 -4.31
CA THR A 163 2.77 4.10 -4.99
C THR A 163 1.94 5.29 -4.52
N PHE A 164 1.12 5.15 -3.46
CA PHE A 164 0.05 6.07 -3.08
C PHE A 164 -0.98 6.30 -4.22
N CYS A 165 -1.09 5.34 -5.15
CA CYS A 165 -1.94 5.47 -6.33
C CYS A 165 -1.61 6.75 -7.13
N ASP A 166 -0.31 6.94 -7.48
CA ASP A 166 0.21 8.10 -8.21
C ASP A 166 -0.63 8.47 -9.44
N HIS A 167 -1.12 7.47 -10.17
CA HIS A 167 -2.02 7.63 -11.32
C HIS A 167 -3.38 8.29 -10.98
N ARG A 168 -3.81 8.22 -9.70
CA ARG A 168 -5.00 8.92 -9.21
C ARG A 168 -4.62 10.32 -8.74
N LEU A 169 -3.52 10.46 -8.00
CA LEU A 169 -3.05 11.74 -7.49
C LEU A 169 -2.82 12.77 -8.62
N ILE A 170 -2.27 12.35 -9.76
CA ILE A 170 -2.08 13.20 -10.95
C ILE A 170 -3.42 13.77 -11.46
N LYS A 171 -4.52 13.06 -11.24
CA LYS A 171 -5.88 13.51 -11.60
C LYS A 171 -6.57 14.31 -10.50
N GLY A 172 -5.90 14.56 -9.38
CA GLY A 172 -6.50 15.19 -8.20
C GLY A 172 -7.40 14.27 -7.39
N GLU A 173 -7.37 12.95 -7.65
CA GLU A 173 -8.15 11.95 -6.93
C GLU A 173 -7.37 11.42 -5.71
N LEU A 174 -8.08 11.00 -4.66
CA LEU A 174 -7.46 10.37 -3.49
C LEU A 174 -6.95 8.95 -3.81
N PRO A 175 -5.93 8.45 -3.08
CA PRO A 175 -5.57 7.03 -3.13
C PRO A 175 -6.78 6.15 -2.84
N TYR A 176 -7.00 5.10 -3.64
CA TYR A 176 -8.25 4.33 -3.55
C TYR A 176 -8.47 3.67 -2.18
N CYS A 177 -7.41 3.35 -1.45
CA CYS A 177 -7.52 2.84 -0.07
C CYS A 177 -7.99 3.91 0.94
N VAL A 178 -7.94 5.18 0.60
CA VAL A 178 -8.51 6.30 1.39
C VAL A 178 -9.99 6.40 1.06
N GLU A 179 -10.32 6.52 -0.21
CA GLU A 179 -11.70 6.64 -0.70
C GLU A 179 -12.59 5.45 -0.31
N ALA A 180 -12.05 4.24 -0.35
CA ALA A 180 -12.77 3.02 0.02
C ALA A 180 -12.86 2.77 1.54
N CYS A 181 -12.36 3.68 2.38
CA CYS A 181 -12.41 3.52 3.83
C CYS A 181 -13.79 3.88 4.38
N PRO A 182 -14.59 2.93 4.89
CA PRO A 182 -15.97 3.23 5.30
C PRO A 182 -16.08 4.07 6.58
N THR A 183 -14.98 4.28 7.28
CA THR A 183 -14.93 5.03 8.54
C THR A 183 -14.03 6.25 8.48
N ASP A 184 -13.55 6.64 7.29
CA ASP A 184 -12.63 7.74 7.06
C ASP A 184 -11.40 7.70 7.97
N ALA A 185 -10.95 6.48 8.29
CA ALA A 185 -9.79 6.27 9.15
C ALA A 185 -8.45 6.55 8.42
N ARG A 186 -8.46 6.61 7.08
CA ARG A 186 -7.29 6.95 6.27
C ARG A 186 -7.43 8.35 5.70
N ILE A 187 -6.50 9.21 6.03
CA ILE A 187 -6.47 10.62 5.60
C ILE A 187 -5.20 10.84 4.80
N PHE A 188 -5.35 11.42 3.61
CA PHE A 188 -4.24 11.71 2.72
C PHE A 188 -4.18 13.20 2.43
N GLY A 189 -2.97 13.77 2.38
CA GLY A 189 -2.76 15.18 2.10
C GLY A 189 -1.27 15.52 2.05
N ASP A 190 -0.98 16.76 1.69
CA ASP A 190 0.37 17.30 1.68
C ASP A 190 0.82 17.62 3.10
N LEU A 191 1.98 17.09 3.49
CA LEU A 191 2.60 17.37 4.78
C LEU A 191 3.24 18.79 4.83
N ASN A 192 3.48 19.41 3.68
CA ASN A 192 4.03 20.75 3.61
C ASN A 192 2.96 21.84 3.61
N ASP A 193 1.69 21.49 3.37
CA ASP A 193 0.58 22.44 3.48
C ASP A 193 0.04 22.46 4.93
N PRO A 194 0.25 23.57 5.68
CA PRO A 194 -0.24 23.70 7.05
C PRO A 194 -1.76 23.56 7.18
N ASN A 195 -2.51 23.85 6.11
CA ASN A 195 -3.96 23.80 6.08
C ASN A 195 -4.49 22.42 5.69
N SER A 196 -3.63 21.49 5.30
CA SER A 196 -4.06 20.13 4.95
C SER A 196 -4.69 19.42 6.14
N GLU A 197 -5.70 18.59 5.89
CA GLU A 197 -6.36 17.79 6.93
C GLU A 197 -5.35 16.93 7.71
N VAL A 198 -4.33 16.42 7.02
CA VAL A 198 -3.24 15.64 7.64
C VAL A 198 -2.55 16.47 8.73
N ASN A 199 -2.15 17.71 8.44
CA ASN A 199 -1.47 18.57 9.42
C ASN A 199 -2.41 19.03 10.53
N GLN A 200 -3.67 19.28 10.26
CA GLN A 200 -4.67 19.59 11.26
C GLN A 200 -4.85 18.45 12.27
N ILE A 201 -4.83 17.20 11.81
CA ILE A 201 -4.92 16.03 12.69
C ILE A 201 -3.62 15.85 13.50
N LEU A 202 -2.46 15.97 12.84
CA LEU A 202 -1.16 15.83 13.50
C LEU A 202 -0.90 16.90 14.56
N SER A 203 -1.46 18.10 14.41
CA SER A 203 -1.38 19.16 15.42
C SER A 203 -2.28 18.92 16.65
N LYS A 204 -3.39 18.20 16.46
CA LYS A 204 -4.39 17.97 17.52
C LYS A 204 -4.17 16.69 18.30
N PHE A 205 -3.52 15.69 17.72
CA PHE A 205 -3.44 14.36 18.30
C PHE A 205 -2.02 13.82 18.31
N ASN A 206 -1.67 13.11 19.37
CA ASN A 206 -0.41 12.38 19.41
C ASN A 206 -0.38 11.33 18.31
N SER A 207 0.68 11.35 17.52
CA SER A 207 0.90 10.39 16.44
C SER A 207 2.20 9.62 16.64
N ARG A 208 2.28 8.43 16.03
CA ARG A 208 3.48 7.62 15.98
C ARG A 208 3.73 7.12 14.58
N ARG A 209 4.98 6.87 14.27
CA ARG A 209 5.41 6.22 13.03
C ARG A 209 5.94 4.83 13.33
N LEU A 210 5.93 3.94 12.35
CA LEU A 210 6.49 2.60 12.53
C LEU A 210 8.00 2.67 12.59
N LYS A 211 8.61 1.97 13.57
CA LYS A 211 10.07 1.80 13.69
C LYS A 211 10.82 3.15 13.59
N GLU A 212 10.42 4.12 14.39
CA GLU A 212 11.02 5.47 14.40
C GLU A 212 12.51 5.45 14.73
N ASP A 213 12.92 4.49 15.56
CA ASP A 213 14.30 4.24 15.99
C ASP A 213 15.27 3.93 14.83
N LEU A 214 14.75 3.48 13.68
CA LEU A 214 15.56 3.20 12.50
C LEU A 214 15.93 4.45 11.68
N GLY A 215 15.43 5.62 12.04
CA GLY A 215 15.78 6.90 11.40
C GLY A 215 15.39 7.02 9.92
N THR A 216 14.47 6.18 9.42
CA THR A 216 14.02 6.21 8.01
C THR A 216 13.02 7.30 7.71
N GLU A 217 12.49 7.95 8.76
CA GLU A 217 11.50 9.03 8.67
C GLU A 217 10.26 8.67 7.83
N PRO A 218 9.41 7.74 8.32
CA PRO A 218 8.17 7.35 7.65
C PRO A 218 7.22 8.54 7.45
N LYS A 219 6.53 8.60 6.31
CA LYS A 219 5.47 9.58 6.01
C LYS A 219 4.06 9.05 6.25
N VAL A 220 3.93 7.88 6.88
CA VAL A 220 2.67 7.34 7.37
C VAL A 220 2.65 7.44 8.89
N PHE A 221 1.66 8.16 9.39
CA PHE A 221 1.48 8.45 10.81
C PHE A 221 0.26 7.70 11.32
N TYR A 222 0.35 7.21 12.53
CA TYR A 222 -0.74 6.53 13.23
C TYR A 222 -1.18 7.38 14.40
N VAL A 223 -2.48 7.66 14.48
CA VAL A 223 -3.10 8.41 15.58
C VAL A 223 -3.90 7.44 16.44
N ARG A 224 -3.65 7.47 17.75
CA ARG A 224 -4.36 6.71 18.78
C ARG A 224 -4.14 7.40 20.12
N GLU A 225 -4.93 7.09 21.11
CA GLU A 225 -4.56 7.32 22.50
C GLU A 225 -3.46 6.33 22.88
N PHE A 226 -2.22 6.81 22.85
CA PHE A 226 -1.06 6.01 23.28
C PHE A 226 -0.83 6.23 24.76
N ASN A 227 -1.15 5.25 25.60
CA ASN A 227 -0.73 5.27 27.00
C ASN A 227 0.79 5.10 27.08
N GLN A 228 1.48 5.99 27.78
CA GLN A 228 2.96 5.98 27.91
C GLN A 228 3.51 4.62 28.39
N GLY A 229 2.76 3.90 29.25
CA GLY A 229 3.18 2.60 29.77
C GLY A 229 3.06 1.40 28.82
N SER A 230 2.39 1.54 27.67
CA SER A 230 2.25 0.42 26.71
C SER A 230 3.40 0.32 25.69
N TYR A 231 4.20 1.37 25.55
CA TYR A 231 5.28 1.45 24.57
C TYR A 231 6.51 0.65 24.96
N GLU A 232 6.87 0.65 26.24
CA GLU A 232 8.06 -0.10 26.69
C GLU A 232 7.93 -1.62 26.56
N LYS A 233 6.68 -2.14 26.61
CA LYS A 233 6.41 -3.58 26.48
C LYS A 233 6.44 -4.10 25.02
N THR A 234 6.47 -3.22 24.03
CA THR A 234 6.46 -3.62 22.60
C THR A 234 7.85 -3.58 21.95
N LYS A 235 8.89 -3.11 22.64
CA LYS A 235 10.27 -3.07 22.13
C LYS A 235 10.88 -4.45 21.83
N GLY A 236 10.24 -5.54 22.21
CA GLY A 236 10.71 -6.90 21.99
C GLY A 236 9.82 -7.78 21.11
N MET A 237 8.78 -7.23 20.43
CA MET A 237 7.78 -8.06 19.75
C MET A 237 7.55 -7.70 18.26
N VAL A 238 8.52 -7.08 17.60
CA VAL A 238 8.46 -6.90 16.12
C VAL A 238 9.80 -7.22 15.51
#